data_6167dbc1d3b72c3d23c80cfeb926529b
#
_entry.id   6167dbc1d3b72c3d23c80cfeb926529b
#
_cell.length_a   1.000
_cell.length_b   1.000
_cell.length_c   1.000
_cell.angle_alpha   90.00
_cell.angle_beta   90.00
_cell.angle_gamma   90.00
#
_symmetry.space_group_name_H-M   'P 1'
#
loop_
_entity.id
_entity.type
_entity.pdbx_description
1 polymer ?
#
loop_
_entity_poly.entity_id
_entity_poly.type
_entity_poly.pdbx_seq_one_letter_code
_entity_poly.pdbx_strand_id
1 'polypeptide(L)'
;MNTGYEISYGKVQVPFYRVYATPLSGITPIPESSFTGRNNTLFAAEIDTEVFGQNFLPAYTQGDNRNVVATDSMKNFILQQALTFDGSTLESFLNMLGERFLATYPRMERLRLTGRELPFTATQTPQGESNVLFKRSHDDFAVAVIDFVRDGDHALLTAHQCGRVGLQLFKVAGSSFTRFVQDSYTTLPERSDRPLFIYLDVYWKYTDVADMLDPNPRDYVASEQVCDLLQVVFHEFVSESIQHLVHEMGQRLLARFPQIAEVSFAAQNRTRDPMAISTINPEKKVYSDPFSAYGLIKLTLTRDA
;
A
#
# COMPACT_ATOMS: atom_id res chain seq x y z
N MET A 1 -32.74 25.25 -10.53
CA MET A 1 -31.29 24.99 -10.46
C MET A 1 -31.07 23.55 -10.84
N ASN A 2 -30.29 23.23 -11.89
CA ASN A 2 -29.87 21.86 -12.15
C ASN A 2 -28.78 21.52 -11.14
N THR A 3 -29.12 20.71 -10.15
CA THR A 3 -28.16 20.22 -9.15
C THR A 3 -27.52 18.93 -9.67
N GLY A 4 -26.19 18.96 -9.93
CA GLY A 4 -25.43 17.74 -10.21
C GLY A 4 -25.22 16.94 -8.92
N TYR A 5 -25.28 15.62 -9.00
CA TYR A 5 -24.99 14.72 -7.89
C TYR A 5 -23.83 13.79 -8.26
N GLU A 6 -22.88 13.68 -7.34
CA GLU A 6 -21.92 12.58 -7.31
C GLU A 6 -22.25 11.73 -6.08
N ILE A 7 -22.56 10.45 -6.29
CA ILE A 7 -23.03 9.56 -5.24
C ILE A 7 -22.28 8.25 -5.26
N SER A 8 -22.00 7.74 -4.08
CA SER A 8 -21.48 6.40 -3.88
C SER A 8 -22.03 5.83 -2.57
N TYR A 9 -22.02 4.53 -2.45
CA TYR A 9 -22.30 3.84 -1.21
C TYR A 9 -21.51 2.52 -1.18
N GLY A 10 -21.36 1.93 -0.01
CA GLY A 10 -20.59 0.69 0.05
C GLY A 10 -20.48 0.08 1.43
N LYS A 11 -19.63 -0.92 1.53
CA LYS A 11 -19.25 -1.58 2.77
C LYS A 11 -17.74 -1.48 2.94
N VAL A 12 -17.32 -0.95 4.07
CA VAL A 12 -15.91 -0.74 4.38
C VAL A 12 -15.46 -1.61 5.55
N GLN A 13 -14.15 -1.84 5.64
CA GLN A 13 -13.49 -2.56 6.72
C GLN A 13 -14.06 -3.97 6.93
N VAL A 14 -14.20 -4.75 5.85
CA VAL A 14 -14.62 -6.15 5.91
C VAL A 14 -13.37 -7.03 6.05
N PRO A 15 -13.03 -7.52 7.24
CA PRO A 15 -11.87 -8.36 7.42
C PRO A 15 -12.19 -9.81 7.05
N PHE A 16 -11.21 -10.52 6.49
CA PHE A 16 -11.26 -11.97 6.36
C PHE A 16 -9.91 -12.61 6.68
N TYR A 17 -9.95 -13.87 7.09
CA TYR A 17 -8.80 -14.69 7.45
C TYR A 17 -8.97 -16.04 6.77
N ARG A 18 -8.35 -16.21 5.60
CA ARG A 18 -8.38 -17.45 4.83
C ARG A 18 -7.22 -18.34 5.25
N VAL A 19 -7.52 -19.50 5.82
CA VAL A 19 -6.51 -20.54 6.14
C VAL A 19 -6.29 -21.45 4.93
N TYR A 20 -5.10 -22.03 4.82
CA TYR A 20 -4.71 -22.91 3.74
C TYR A 20 -4.93 -22.30 2.34
N ALA A 21 -4.55 -21.04 2.21
CA ALA A 21 -4.60 -20.33 0.93
C ALA A 21 -3.45 -20.77 0.01
N THR A 22 -3.57 -20.46 -1.27
CA THR A 22 -2.56 -20.81 -2.28
C THR A 22 -1.24 -20.09 -1.99
N PRO A 23 -0.10 -20.80 -1.92
CA PRO A 23 1.20 -20.18 -1.74
C PRO A 23 1.54 -19.18 -2.85
N LEU A 24 2.15 -18.07 -2.49
CA LEU A 24 2.78 -17.17 -3.45
C LEU A 24 4.20 -17.71 -3.72
N SER A 25 4.47 -18.11 -4.95
CA SER A 25 5.76 -18.65 -5.37
C SER A 25 6.09 -18.21 -6.80
N GLY A 26 7.36 -18.30 -7.18
CA GLY A 26 7.79 -17.93 -8.52
C GLY A 26 8.06 -16.44 -8.71
N ILE A 27 8.11 -15.66 -7.64
CA ILE A 27 8.54 -14.27 -7.65
C ILE A 27 9.98 -14.19 -8.14
N THR A 28 10.24 -13.32 -9.12
CA THR A 28 11.58 -13.08 -9.63
C THR A 28 12.47 -12.49 -8.54
N PRO A 29 13.61 -13.12 -8.19
CA PRO A 29 14.53 -12.59 -7.19
C PRO A 29 15.11 -11.24 -7.59
N ILE A 30 15.33 -10.35 -6.63
CA ILE A 30 16.08 -9.11 -6.79
C ILE A 30 17.23 -9.06 -5.79
N PRO A 31 18.36 -8.36 -6.13
CA PRO A 31 19.51 -8.31 -5.22
C PRO A 31 19.24 -7.69 -3.86
N GLU A 32 18.28 -6.77 -3.79
CA GLU A 32 17.96 -6.00 -2.60
C GLU A 32 17.04 -6.76 -1.63
N SER A 33 16.48 -7.91 -2.00
CA SER A 33 15.51 -8.64 -1.19
C SER A 33 15.74 -10.15 -1.22
N SER A 34 15.58 -10.78 -0.07
CA SER A 34 15.52 -12.24 0.03
C SER A 34 14.12 -12.82 -0.21
N PHE A 35 13.11 -11.96 -0.40
CA PHE A 35 11.74 -12.40 -0.59
C PHE A 35 11.54 -13.00 -1.99
N THR A 36 11.07 -14.23 -2.03
CA THR A 36 10.76 -14.98 -3.27
C THR A 36 9.37 -15.63 -3.24
N GLY A 37 8.61 -15.34 -2.19
CA GLY A 37 7.26 -15.88 -2.00
C GLY A 37 6.90 -16.09 -0.54
N ARG A 38 5.69 -16.57 -0.29
CA ARG A 38 5.17 -16.88 1.04
C ARG A 38 4.20 -18.06 1.00
N ASN A 39 4.11 -18.77 2.12
CA ASN A 39 3.28 -20.00 2.22
C ASN A 39 1.77 -19.72 2.11
N ASN A 40 1.32 -18.50 2.41
CA ASN A 40 -0.12 -18.15 2.49
C ASN A 40 -0.95 -19.11 3.36
N THR A 41 -0.33 -19.77 4.33
CA THR A 41 -1.06 -20.64 5.28
C THR A 41 -2.16 -19.85 5.99
N LEU A 42 -1.94 -18.56 6.20
CA LEU A 42 -2.97 -17.57 6.52
C LEU A 42 -2.88 -16.41 5.52
N PHE A 43 -3.90 -16.25 4.69
CA PHE A 43 -4.10 -15.06 3.85
C PHE A 43 -5.18 -14.21 4.50
N ALA A 44 -4.80 -13.05 5.02
CA ALA A 44 -5.69 -12.17 5.76
C ALA A 44 -5.69 -10.78 5.14
N ALA A 45 -6.88 -10.24 4.90
CA ALA A 45 -7.04 -8.90 4.34
C ALA A 45 -8.31 -8.21 4.87
N GLU A 46 -8.36 -6.90 4.71
CA GLU A 46 -9.53 -6.06 4.95
C GLU A 46 -9.94 -5.40 3.63
N ILE A 47 -11.23 -5.48 3.30
CA ILE A 47 -11.76 -5.04 2.01
C ILE A 47 -12.77 -3.93 2.20
N ASP A 48 -12.61 -2.85 1.42
CA ASP A 48 -13.61 -1.81 1.20
C ASP A 48 -14.22 -2.01 -0.19
N THR A 49 -15.53 -1.86 -0.26
CA THR A 49 -16.31 -1.88 -1.50
C THR A 49 -17.07 -0.57 -1.62
N GLU A 50 -16.89 0.15 -2.72
CA GLU A 50 -17.60 1.39 -3.02
C GLU A 50 -18.25 1.30 -4.40
N VAL A 51 -19.56 1.51 -4.46
CA VAL A 51 -20.39 1.40 -5.66
C VAL A 51 -20.82 2.80 -6.09
N PHE A 52 -20.65 3.11 -7.36
CA PHE A 52 -21.01 4.39 -7.96
C PHE A 52 -22.06 4.19 -9.05
N GLY A 53 -22.94 5.17 -9.24
CA GLY A 53 -23.93 5.16 -10.32
C GLY A 53 -25.11 6.06 -10.05
N GLN A 54 -25.59 6.75 -11.09
CA GLN A 54 -26.76 7.63 -10.99
C GLN A 54 -28.08 6.85 -10.80
N ASN A 55 -28.12 5.58 -11.15
CA ASN A 55 -29.26 4.69 -10.96
C ASN A 55 -29.62 4.45 -9.50
N PHE A 56 -28.72 4.81 -8.56
CA PHE A 56 -28.96 4.77 -7.10
C PHE A 56 -29.49 6.11 -6.54
N LEU A 57 -29.57 7.17 -7.34
CA LEU A 57 -30.01 8.49 -6.89
C LEU A 57 -31.40 8.47 -6.24
N PRO A 58 -32.38 7.66 -6.68
CA PRO A 58 -33.70 7.59 -6.03
C PRO A 58 -33.61 7.15 -4.54
N ALA A 59 -32.61 6.37 -4.14
CA ALA A 59 -32.43 6.01 -2.73
C ALA A 59 -32.08 7.23 -1.87
N TYR A 60 -31.34 8.20 -2.41
CA TYR A 60 -30.95 9.43 -1.71
C TYR A 60 -32.06 10.49 -1.69
N THR A 61 -32.82 10.61 -2.78
CA THR A 61 -33.78 11.70 -2.97
C THR A 61 -35.23 11.32 -2.64
N GLN A 62 -35.57 10.03 -2.72
CA GLN A 62 -36.93 9.54 -2.58
C GLN A 62 -37.08 8.37 -1.59
N GLY A 63 -35.97 7.86 -1.03
CA GLY A 63 -35.97 6.67 -0.19
C GLY A 63 -36.28 5.37 -0.96
N ASP A 64 -36.14 5.36 -2.29
CA ASP A 64 -36.43 4.22 -3.12
C ASP A 64 -35.19 3.33 -3.27
N ASN A 65 -35.12 2.22 -2.56
CA ASN A 65 -34.00 1.30 -2.45
C ASN A 65 -34.03 0.14 -3.46
N ARG A 66 -34.90 0.13 -4.46
CA ARG A 66 -35.09 -1.02 -5.38
C ARG A 66 -33.82 -1.40 -6.18
N ASN A 67 -32.92 -0.45 -6.39
CA ASN A 67 -31.66 -0.69 -7.09
C ASN A 67 -30.47 -0.91 -6.15
N VAL A 68 -30.64 -0.71 -4.85
CA VAL A 68 -29.57 -0.75 -3.87
C VAL A 68 -29.30 -2.17 -3.41
N VAL A 69 -28.06 -2.63 -3.54
CA VAL A 69 -27.61 -3.88 -2.91
C VAL A 69 -27.32 -3.57 -1.43
N ALA A 70 -27.94 -4.33 -0.51
CA ALA A 70 -27.70 -4.13 0.91
C ALA A 70 -26.22 -4.31 1.25
N THR A 71 -25.65 -3.41 2.04
CA THR A 71 -24.21 -3.48 2.41
C THR A 71 -23.88 -4.72 3.24
N ASP A 72 -24.87 -5.32 3.91
CA ASP A 72 -24.70 -6.62 4.57
C ASP A 72 -24.47 -7.75 3.55
N SER A 73 -25.21 -7.71 2.43
CA SER A 73 -25.02 -8.67 1.31
C SER A 73 -23.62 -8.53 0.70
N MET A 74 -23.10 -7.30 0.57
CA MET A 74 -21.73 -7.06 0.10
C MET A 74 -20.70 -7.72 1.03
N LYS A 75 -20.84 -7.54 2.34
CA LYS A 75 -19.99 -8.18 3.35
C LYS A 75 -20.00 -9.71 3.19
N ASN A 76 -21.20 -10.30 3.17
CA ASN A 76 -21.35 -11.74 3.07
C ASN A 76 -20.81 -12.28 1.74
N PHE A 77 -20.98 -11.52 0.65
CA PHE A 77 -20.41 -11.84 -0.65
C PHE A 77 -18.89 -11.91 -0.61
N ILE A 78 -18.22 -10.89 -0.05
CA ILE A 78 -16.76 -10.85 0.10
C ILE A 78 -16.26 -12.10 0.84
N LEU A 79 -16.87 -12.44 1.97
CA LEU A 79 -16.48 -13.59 2.79
C LEU A 79 -16.64 -14.92 2.03
N GLN A 80 -17.73 -15.08 1.27
CA GLN A 80 -17.96 -16.27 0.45
C GLN A 80 -16.96 -16.36 -0.71
N GLN A 81 -16.65 -15.24 -1.35
CA GLN A 81 -15.67 -15.21 -2.43
C GLN A 81 -14.25 -15.51 -1.91
N ALA A 82 -13.88 -15.03 -0.72
CA ALA A 82 -12.60 -15.35 -0.10
C ALA A 82 -12.44 -16.88 0.11
N LEU A 83 -13.51 -17.61 0.40
CA LEU A 83 -13.49 -19.07 0.54
C LEU A 83 -13.12 -19.78 -0.77
N THR A 84 -13.56 -19.27 -1.92
CA THR A 84 -13.39 -19.88 -3.25
C THR A 84 -12.23 -19.32 -4.06
N PHE A 85 -11.45 -18.41 -3.48
CA PHE A 85 -10.32 -17.81 -4.17
C PHE A 85 -9.13 -18.76 -4.23
N ASP A 86 -8.63 -19.06 -5.42
CA ASP A 86 -7.49 -19.96 -5.63
C ASP A 86 -6.19 -19.23 -6.01
N GLY A 87 -6.20 -17.89 -6.09
CA GLY A 87 -5.02 -17.08 -6.31
C GLY A 87 -4.19 -16.86 -5.05
N SER A 88 -3.08 -16.14 -5.19
CA SER A 88 -2.07 -15.95 -4.14
C SER A 88 -1.78 -14.50 -3.78
N THR A 89 -2.34 -13.52 -4.52
CA THR A 89 -2.08 -12.09 -4.32
C THR A 89 -3.36 -11.32 -3.97
N LEU A 90 -3.20 -10.19 -3.29
CA LEU A 90 -4.31 -9.29 -2.95
C LEU A 90 -4.98 -8.75 -4.21
N GLU A 91 -4.18 -8.37 -5.20
CA GLU A 91 -4.63 -7.79 -6.46
C GLU A 91 -5.49 -8.78 -7.26
N SER A 92 -5.06 -10.03 -7.37
CA SER A 92 -5.84 -11.06 -8.05
C SER A 92 -7.13 -11.41 -7.30
N PHE A 93 -7.13 -11.31 -5.97
CA PHE A 93 -8.36 -11.42 -5.18
C PHE A 93 -9.35 -10.29 -5.48
N LEU A 94 -8.87 -9.03 -5.50
CA LEU A 94 -9.71 -7.87 -5.82
C LEU A 94 -10.23 -7.93 -7.26
N ASN A 95 -9.41 -8.37 -8.21
CA ASN A 95 -9.85 -8.54 -9.60
C ASN A 95 -10.98 -9.56 -9.71
N MET A 96 -10.78 -10.75 -9.15
CA MET A 96 -11.83 -11.78 -9.12
C MET A 96 -13.11 -11.26 -8.44
N LEU A 97 -12.96 -10.54 -7.33
CA LEU A 97 -14.07 -9.99 -6.58
C LEU A 97 -14.85 -8.96 -7.40
N GLY A 98 -14.16 -8.05 -8.12
CA GLY A 98 -14.77 -7.05 -8.99
C GLY A 98 -15.56 -7.65 -10.14
N GLU A 99 -14.97 -8.63 -10.82
CA GLU A 99 -15.64 -9.38 -11.89
C GLU A 99 -16.92 -10.07 -11.39
N ARG A 100 -16.83 -10.75 -10.25
CA ARG A 100 -17.97 -11.48 -9.68
C ARG A 100 -19.04 -10.54 -9.11
N PHE A 101 -18.67 -9.39 -8.51
CA PHE A 101 -19.64 -8.39 -8.07
C PHE A 101 -20.46 -7.86 -9.25
N LEU A 102 -19.80 -7.44 -10.32
CA LEU A 102 -20.50 -6.91 -11.48
C LEU A 102 -21.30 -8.01 -12.20
N ALA A 103 -20.84 -9.24 -12.26
CA ALA A 103 -21.63 -10.35 -12.81
C ALA A 103 -22.88 -10.67 -11.97
N THR A 104 -22.78 -10.62 -10.64
CA THR A 104 -23.87 -10.97 -9.72
C THR A 104 -24.93 -9.86 -9.59
N TYR A 105 -24.50 -8.59 -9.65
CA TYR A 105 -25.37 -7.44 -9.40
C TYR A 105 -25.46 -6.52 -10.64
N PRO A 106 -26.42 -6.80 -11.56
CA PRO A 106 -26.52 -6.08 -12.85
C PRO A 106 -26.75 -4.55 -12.71
N ARG A 107 -27.21 -4.10 -11.54
CA ARG A 107 -27.45 -2.66 -11.27
C ARG A 107 -26.18 -1.90 -10.84
N MET A 108 -25.08 -2.59 -10.55
CA MET A 108 -23.80 -1.95 -10.29
C MET A 108 -23.15 -1.57 -11.61
N GLU A 109 -22.93 -0.26 -11.83
CA GLU A 109 -22.32 0.29 -13.04
C GLU A 109 -20.83 0.50 -12.89
N ARG A 110 -20.41 0.99 -11.72
CA ARG A 110 -19.01 1.25 -11.37
C ARG A 110 -18.75 0.78 -9.96
N LEU A 111 -17.57 0.22 -9.76
CA LEU A 111 -17.14 -0.36 -8.49
C LEU A 111 -15.69 -0.01 -8.22
N ARG A 112 -15.39 0.44 -7.01
CA ARG A 112 -14.02 0.51 -6.47
C ARG A 112 -13.87 -0.50 -5.36
N LEU A 113 -12.82 -1.27 -5.44
CA LEU A 113 -12.38 -2.17 -4.39
C LEU A 113 -11.04 -1.70 -3.84
N THR A 114 -10.96 -1.59 -2.51
CA THR A 114 -9.69 -1.36 -1.82
C THR A 114 -9.42 -2.54 -0.91
N GLY A 115 -8.27 -3.16 -1.08
CA GLY A 115 -7.80 -4.24 -0.20
C GLY A 115 -6.59 -3.77 0.60
N ARG A 116 -6.54 -4.16 1.88
CA ARG A 116 -5.38 -3.99 2.77
C ARG A 116 -5.01 -5.35 3.31
N GLU A 117 -3.79 -5.76 3.11
CA GLU A 117 -3.30 -7.01 3.70
C GLU A 117 -3.10 -6.83 5.20
N LEU A 118 -3.57 -7.78 5.99
CA LEU A 118 -3.31 -7.81 7.43
C LEU A 118 -1.99 -8.56 7.67
N PRO A 119 -0.96 -7.90 8.25
CA PRO A 119 0.41 -8.42 8.29
C PRO A 119 0.59 -9.50 9.36
N PHE A 120 0.04 -10.68 9.13
CA PHE A 120 0.24 -11.86 9.97
C PHE A 120 1.35 -12.75 9.41
N THR A 121 2.28 -13.14 10.26
CA THR A 121 3.33 -14.10 9.93
C THR A 121 3.24 -15.34 10.83
N ALA A 122 3.62 -16.49 10.29
CA ALA A 122 3.72 -17.72 11.05
C ALA A 122 4.73 -17.56 12.19
N THR A 123 4.38 -18.09 13.36
CA THR A 123 5.29 -18.10 14.52
C THR A 123 6.39 -19.14 14.32
N GLN A 124 7.64 -18.75 14.54
CA GLN A 124 8.77 -19.71 14.54
C GLN A 124 8.72 -20.59 15.79
N THR A 125 8.90 -21.87 15.59
CA THR A 125 9.03 -22.88 16.65
C THR A 125 10.34 -23.64 16.49
N PRO A 126 10.78 -24.42 17.47
CA PRO A 126 11.97 -25.29 17.32
C PRO A 126 11.86 -26.28 16.16
N GLN A 127 10.65 -26.59 15.70
CA GLN A 127 10.37 -27.49 14.58
C GLN A 127 10.19 -26.79 13.24
N GLY A 128 10.35 -25.48 13.19
CA GLY A 128 10.14 -24.65 12.01
C GLY A 128 8.93 -23.70 12.15
N GLU A 129 8.46 -23.18 11.04
CA GLU A 129 7.29 -22.31 11.02
C GLU A 129 6.01 -23.04 11.45
N SER A 130 5.22 -22.41 12.32
CA SER A 130 3.91 -22.94 12.70
C SER A 130 2.90 -22.77 11.56
N ASN A 131 2.12 -23.81 11.33
CA ASN A 131 0.98 -23.77 10.41
C ASN A 131 -0.38 -23.49 11.10
N VAL A 132 -0.34 -23.27 12.44
CA VAL A 132 -1.54 -23.08 13.26
C VAL A 132 -1.49 -21.84 14.15
N LEU A 133 -0.32 -21.20 14.29
CA LEU A 133 -0.14 -20.02 15.13
C LEU A 133 0.51 -18.88 14.31
N PHE A 134 -0.17 -17.76 14.26
CA PHE A 134 0.24 -16.56 13.53
C PHE A 134 0.27 -15.37 14.49
N LYS A 135 1.19 -14.46 14.24
CA LYS A 135 1.28 -13.18 14.97
C LYS A 135 1.25 -12.01 14.00
N ARG A 136 0.67 -10.89 14.40
CA ARG A 136 0.84 -9.63 13.69
C ARG A 136 2.31 -9.20 13.81
N SER A 137 2.98 -9.01 12.68
CA SER A 137 4.44 -8.89 12.64
C SER A 137 4.93 -7.44 12.60
N HIS A 138 4.16 -6.53 11.97
CA HIS A 138 4.53 -5.13 11.74
C HIS A 138 3.27 -4.29 11.53
N ASP A 139 3.43 -2.97 11.44
CA ASP A 139 2.32 -2.02 11.26
C ASP A 139 2.16 -1.57 9.80
N ASP A 140 3.19 -1.72 8.98
CA ASP A 140 3.13 -1.46 7.55
C ASP A 140 2.48 -2.65 6.81
N PHE A 141 1.78 -2.38 5.71
CA PHE A 141 1.02 -3.40 4.98
C PHE A 141 0.91 -3.09 3.49
N ALA A 142 0.67 -4.13 2.70
CA ALA A 142 0.33 -4.00 1.29
C ALA A 142 -1.10 -3.46 1.13
N VAL A 143 -1.30 -2.61 0.13
CA VAL A 143 -2.59 -2.07 -0.26
C VAL A 143 -2.74 -2.17 -1.78
N ALA A 144 -3.96 -2.47 -2.22
CA ALA A 144 -4.33 -2.39 -3.63
C ALA A 144 -5.69 -1.72 -3.78
N VAL A 145 -5.82 -0.89 -4.81
CA VAL A 145 -7.09 -0.24 -5.21
C VAL A 145 -7.34 -0.57 -6.67
N ILE A 146 -8.52 -1.07 -6.99
CA ILE A 146 -8.90 -1.40 -8.37
C ILE A 146 -10.30 -0.83 -8.65
N ASP A 147 -10.40 -0.11 -9.76
CA ASP A 147 -11.65 0.45 -10.28
C ASP A 147 -12.17 -0.38 -11.45
N PHE A 148 -13.45 -0.66 -11.42
CA PHE A 148 -14.15 -1.38 -12.48
C PHE A 148 -15.33 -0.57 -13.01
N VAL A 149 -15.58 -0.74 -14.30
CA VAL A 149 -16.78 -0.25 -14.98
C VAL A 149 -17.46 -1.43 -15.68
N ARG A 150 -18.77 -1.45 -15.66
CA ARG A 150 -19.54 -2.43 -16.44
C ARG A 150 -19.42 -2.12 -17.93
N ASP A 151 -19.02 -3.13 -18.71
CA ASP A 151 -19.04 -3.11 -20.17
C ASP A 151 -19.86 -4.30 -20.66
N GLY A 152 -21.14 -4.04 -20.95
CA GLY A 152 -22.10 -5.12 -21.23
C GLY A 152 -22.21 -6.09 -20.06
N ASP A 153 -21.91 -7.36 -20.31
CA ASP A 153 -21.92 -8.44 -19.31
C ASP A 153 -20.55 -8.62 -18.59
N HIS A 154 -19.56 -7.81 -18.95
CA HIS A 154 -18.20 -7.91 -18.42
C HIS A 154 -17.87 -6.79 -17.44
N ALA A 155 -16.88 -7.03 -16.61
CA ALA A 155 -16.22 -6.02 -15.79
C ALA A 155 -14.94 -5.56 -16.51
N LEU A 156 -14.84 -4.27 -16.80
CA LEU A 156 -13.62 -3.67 -17.34
C LEU A 156 -12.86 -3.01 -16.19
N LEU A 157 -11.63 -3.44 -15.95
CA LEU A 157 -10.70 -2.77 -15.05
C LEU A 157 -10.24 -1.46 -15.71
N THR A 158 -10.51 -0.33 -15.07
CA THR A 158 -10.26 1.01 -15.63
C THR A 158 -9.13 1.76 -14.95
N ALA A 159 -8.84 1.43 -13.68
CA ALA A 159 -7.71 1.99 -12.95
C ALA A 159 -7.25 1.01 -11.87
N HIS A 160 -5.98 1.09 -11.55
CA HIS A 160 -5.39 0.32 -10.45
C HIS A 160 -4.29 1.12 -9.77
N GLN A 161 -4.03 0.78 -8.51
CA GLN A 161 -2.88 1.25 -7.76
C GLN A 161 -2.53 0.21 -6.71
N CYS A 162 -1.27 -0.21 -6.67
CA CYS A 162 -0.71 -1.04 -5.62
C CYS A 162 0.14 -0.19 -4.69
N GLY A 163 0.42 -0.65 -3.48
CA GLY A 163 1.25 0.12 -2.56
C GLY A 163 1.72 -0.67 -1.35
N ARG A 164 2.68 -0.06 -0.66
CA ARG A 164 3.09 -0.41 0.70
C ARG A 164 2.98 0.83 1.55
N VAL A 165 2.22 0.79 2.63
CA VAL A 165 1.90 1.95 3.46
C VAL A 165 2.28 1.72 4.91
N GLY A 166 2.55 2.82 5.62
CA GLY A 166 2.87 2.78 7.05
C GLY A 166 4.32 2.43 7.39
N LEU A 167 5.25 2.46 6.42
CA LEU A 167 6.67 2.24 6.71
C LEU A 167 7.21 3.30 7.66
N GLN A 168 7.90 2.86 8.71
CA GLN A 168 8.57 3.74 9.68
C GLN A 168 10.06 3.40 9.69
N LEU A 169 10.88 4.34 9.22
CA LEU A 169 12.32 4.12 9.08
C LEU A 169 13.10 5.19 9.84
N PHE A 170 14.10 4.76 10.62
CA PHE A 170 14.97 5.63 11.39
C PHE A 170 16.42 5.37 11.03
N LYS A 171 17.06 6.36 10.38
CA LYS A 171 18.49 6.37 10.09
C LYS A 171 19.20 7.31 11.05
N VAL A 172 20.20 6.81 11.77
CA VAL A 172 20.84 7.55 12.86
C VAL A 172 21.90 8.55 12.40
N ALA A 173 22.44 8.37 11.18
CA ALA A 173 23.46 9.24 10.57
C ALA A 173 23.41 9.12 9.03
N GLY A 174 24.15 9.93 8.31
CA GLY A 174 24.19 9.89 6.84
C GLY A 174 23.01 10.57 6.16
N SER A 175 22.48 11.62 6.80
CA SER A 175 21.48 12.52 6.22
C SER A 175 21.83 13.95 6.56
N SER A 176 21.68 14.87 5.62
CA SER A 176 21.93 16.29 5.83
C SER A 176 20.69 17.13 5.53
N PHE A 177 20.71 18.37 6.02
CA PHE A 177 19.79 19.41 5.60
C PHE A 177 20.46 20.76 5.77
N THR A 178 20.94 21.31 4.69
CA THR A 178 21.71 22.57 4.63
C THR A 178 21.28 23.39 3.43
N ARG A 179 21.69 24.64 3.37
CA ARG A 179 21.46 25.55 2.24
C ARG A 179 19.97 25.79 1.91
N PHE A 180 19.14 25.75 2.95
CA PHE A 180 17.73 26.12 2.82
C PHE A 180 17.53 27.63 3.04
N VAL A 181 16.37 28.16 2.65
CA VAL A 181 16.02 29.57 2.86
C VAL A 181 15.96 29.85 4.36
N GLN A 182 16.73 30.87 4.80
CA GLN A 182 16.74 31.36 6.17
C GLN A 182 16.08 32.75 6.22
N ASP A 183 15.16 32.94 7.13
CA ASP A 183 14.40 34.15 7.35
C ASP A 183 14.19 34.41 8.86
N SER A 184 13.40 35.42 9.22
CA SER A 184 13.13 35.80 10.61
C SER A 184 12.34 34.76 11.41
N TYR A 185 11.77 33.74 10.75
CA TYR A 185 11.02 32.63 11.37
C TYR A 185 11.85 31.36 11.47
N THR A 186 13.04 31.34 10.86
CA THR A 186 13.88 30.14 10.81
C THR A 186 14.57 29.92 12.16
N THR A 187 14.19 28.84 12.85
CA THR A 187 14.87 28.40 14.09
C THR A 187 15.67 27.11 13.88
N LEU A 188 15.51 26.47 12.72
CA LEU A 188 16.19 25.21 12.38
C LEU A 188 17.66 25.51 11.99
N PRO A 189 18.66 24.93 12.68
CA PRO A 189 20.04 25.05 12.26
C PRO A 189 20.35 24.16 11.06
N GLU A 190 21.31 24.57 10.23
CA GLU A 190 21.90 23.70 9.22
C GLU A 190 22.59 22.49 9.87
N ARG A 191 22.42 21.32 9.28
CA ARG A 191 23.01 20.09 9.75
C ARG A 191 23.63 19.32 8.59
N SER A 192 24.94 19.16 8.62
CA SER A 192 25.69 18.37 7.63
C SER A 192 25.53 16.86 7.84
N ASP A 193 25.24 16.44 9.06
CA ASP A 193 24.86 15.08 9.43
C ASP A 193 23.83 15.11 10.55
N ARG A 194 22.72 14.39 10.35
CA ARG A 194 21.63 14.30 11.32
C ARG A 194 20.92 12.95 11.24
N PRO A 195 20.30 12.52 12.34
CA PRO A 195 19.34 11.43 12.24
C PRO A 195 18.15 11.86 11.39
N LEU A 196 17.60 10.90 10.64
CA LEU A 196 16.40 11.12 9.84
C LEU A 196 15.38 10.01 10.14
N PHE A 197 14.24 10.41 10.71
CA PHE A 197 13.10 9.54 10.95
C PHE A 197 11.98 9.90 9.99
N ILE A 198 11.51 8.92 9.21
CA ILE A 198 10.47 9.11 8.21
C ILE A 198 9.33 8.11 8.39
N TYR A 199 8.11 8.57 8.11
CA TYR A 199 6.99 7.71 7.78
C TYR A 199 6.80 7.78 6.27
N LEU A 200 6.61 6.64 5.63
CA LEU A 200 6.64 6.55 4.19
C LEU A 200 5.54 5.62 3.68
N ASP A 201 4.71 6.15 2.79
CA ASP A 201 3.84 5.37 1.93
C ASP A 201 4.40 5.41 0.51
N VAL A 202 4.41 4.27 -0.15
CA VAL A 202 4.78 4.13 -1.56
C VAL A 202 3.66 3.44 -2.32
N TYR A 203 3.39 3.96 -3.51
CA TYR A 203 2.39 3.41 -4.43
C TYR A 203 2.98 3.28 -5.81
N TRP A 204 2.46 2.31 -6.59
CA TRP A 204 2.87 2.12 -7.98
C TRP A 204 1.70 1.70 -8.87
N LYS A 205 1.88 1.93 -10.17
CA LYS A 205 0.99 1.43 -11.22
C LYS A 205 1.80 0.61 -12.22
N TYR A 206 1.22 -0.47 -12.68
CA TYR A 206 1.81 -1.29 -13.73
C TYR A 206 1.63 -0.65 -15.11
N THR A 207 2.54 -0.92 -16.02
CA THR A 207 2.37 -0.58 -17.44
C THR A 207 1.32 -1.49 -18.08
N ASP A 208 1.39 -2.79 -17.78
CA ASP A 208 0.40 -3.78 -18.17
C ASP A 208 -0.24 -4.40 -16.92
N VAL A 209 -1.56 -4.36 -16.86
CA VAL A 209 -2.34 -4.96 -15.77
C VAL A 209 -2.15 -6.49 -15.72
N ALA A 210 -1.82 -7.12 -16.84
CA ALA A 210 -1.56 -8.55 -16.89
C ALA A 210 -0.41 -8.96 -15.95
N ASP A 211 0.64 -8.14 -15.82
CA ASP A 211 1.77 -8.41 -14.91
C ASP A 211 1.34 -8.46 -13.44
N MET A 212 0.33 -7.65 -13.08
CA MET A 212 -0.26 -7.63 -11.74
C MET A 212 -1.12 -8.87 -11.44
N LEU A 213 -1.76 -9.42 -12.47
CA LEU A 213 -2.80 -10.46 -12.35
C LEU A 213 -2.34 -11.85 -12.79
N ASP A 214 -1.11 -12.00 -13.31
CA ASP A 214 -0.60 -13.26 -13.81
C ASP A 214 -0.59 -14.33 -12.71
N PRO A 215 -1.21 -15.51 -12.94
CA PRO A 215 -1.11 -16.65 -12.03
C PRO A 215 0.32 -17.21 -11.89
N ASN A 216 1.24 -16.89 -12.84
CA ASN A 216 2.67 -17.13 -12.72
C ASN A 216 3.38 -15.80 -12.43
N PRO A 217 3.54 -15.38 -11.19
CA PRO A 217 3.87 -14.01 -10.81
C PRO A 217 5.35 -13.64 -11.05
N ARG A 218 5.87 -13.90 -12.25
CA ARG A 218 7.25 -13.57 -12.63
C ARG A 218 7.48 -12.07 -12.71
N ASP A 219 6.49 -11.37 -13.27
CA ASP A 219 6.51 -9.91 -13.47
C ASP A 219 5.71 -9.17 -12.39
N TYR A 220 5.15 -9.93 -11.43
CA TYR A 220 4.50 -9.35 -10.25
C TYR A 220 5.51 -8.65 -9.34
N VAL A 221 5.19 -7.43 -8.93
CA VAL A 221 5.99 -6.63 -8.00
C VAL A 221 5.50 -6.88 -6.57
N ALA A 222 6.23 -7.71 -5.84
CA ALA A 222 5.90 -7.99 -4.46
C ALA A 222 6.17 -6.78 -3.56
N SER A 223 5.20 -6.41 -2.73
CA SER A 223 5.31 -5.27 -1.82
C SER A 223 6.48 -5.42 -0.83
N GLU A 224 6.85 -6.66 -0.48
CA GLU A 224 8.01 -6.99 0.35
C GLU A 224 9.32 -6.63 -0.34
N GLN A 225 9.46 -6.94 -1.63
CA GLN A 225 10.65 -6.56 -2.40
C GLN A 225 10.75 -5.05 -2.56
N VAL A 226 9.64 -4.35 -2.75
CA VAL A 226 9.61 -2.88 -2.76
C VAL A 226 10.09 -2.34 -1.41
N CYS A 227 9.56 -2.86 -0.30
CA CYS A 227 9.96 -2.46 1.05
C CYS A 227 11.46 -2.64 1.28
N ASP A 228 12.00 -3.81 0.93
CA ASP A 228 13.42 -4.15 1.11
C ASP A 228 14.31 -3.23 0.27
N LEU A 229 13.95 -2.98 -0.99
CA LEU A 229 14.69 -2.06 -1.86
C LEU A 229 14.71 -0.64 -1.28
N LEU A 230 13.59 -0.12 -0.77
CA LEU A 230 13.54 1.21 -0.14
C LEU A 230 14.44 1.28 1.09
N GLN A 231 14.51 0.22 1.88
CA GLN A 231 15.39 0.13 3.05
C GLN A 231 16.86 0.14 2.64
N VAL A 232 17.23 -0.64 1.59
CA VAL A 232 18.60 -0.64 1.04
C VAL A 232 18.98 0.75 0.53
N VAL A 233 18.10 1.40 -0.24
CA VAL A 233 18.34 2.77 -0.72
C VAL A 233 18.55 3.74 0.44
N PHE A 234 17.70 3.68 1.46
CA PHE A 234 17.84 4.57 2.61
C PHE A 234 19.11 4.31 3.42
N HIS A 235 19.52 3.04 3.51
CA HIS A 235 20.78 2.67 4.16
C HIS A 235 22.01 3.25 3.45
N GLU A 236 22.09 3.06 2.14
CA GLU A 236 23.29 3.40 1.34
C GLU A 236 23.37 4.89 1.00
N PHE A 237 22.23 5.52 0.69
CA PHE A 237 22.19 6.84 0.10
C PHE A 237 22.34 7.95 1.16
N VAL A 238 23.36 8.81 1.01
CA VAL A 238 23.52 10.01 1.83
C VAL A 238 22.65 11.12 1.24
N SER A 239 21.49 11.36 1.88
CA SER A 239 20.50 12.32 1.39
C SER A 239 20.76 13.74 1.93
N GLU A 240 20.59 14.76 1.08
CA GLU A 240 20.64 16.16 1.45
C GLU A 240 19.27 16.72 1.90
N SER A 241 18.22 15.95 1.70
CA SER A 241 16.86 16.23 2.14
C SER A 241 16.01 14.97 2.00
N ILE A 242 14.80 14.96 2.58
CA ILE A 242 13.85 13.88 2.35
C ILE A 242 13.34 13.87 0.89
N GLN A 243 13.24 15.03 0.24
CA GLN A 243 12.89 15.15 -1.18
C GLN A 243 13.94 14.42 -2.05
N HIS A 244 15.23 14.63 -1.77
CA HIS A 244 16.33 13.96 -2.45
C HIS A 244 16.27 12.45 -2.22
N LEU A 245 15.97 12.01 -1.00
CA LEU A 245 15.82 10.59 -0.66
C LEU A 245 14.70 9.91 -1.46
N VAL A 246 13.47 10.48 -1.44
CA VAL A 246 12.33 9.85 -2.14
C VAL A 246 12.50 9.89 -3.65
N HIS A 247 13.20 10.88 -4.20
CA HIS A 247 13.55 10.90 -5.61
C HIS A 247 14.48 9.73 -5.97
N GLU A 248 15.55 9.52 -5.19
CA GLU A 248 16.48 8.40 -5.40
C GLU A 248 15.76 7.04 -5.25
N MET A 249 14.90 6.91 -4.24
CA MET A 249 14.06 5.73 -4.06
C MET A 249 13.20 5.45 -5.30
N GLY A 250 12.56 6.47 -5.85
CA GLY A 250 11.73 6.35 -7.06
C GLY A 250 12.53 5.96 -8.30
N GLN A 251 13.69 6.56 -8.49
CA GLN A 251 14.57 6.23 -9.62
C GLN A 251 15.01 4.76 -9.56
N ARG A 252 15.43 4.28 -8.39
CA ARG A 252 15.85 2.88 -8.23
C ARG A 252 14.68 1.89 -8.36
N LEU A 253 13.48 2.24 -7.88
CA LEU A 253 12.27 1.42 -8.11
C LEU A 253 11.96 1.29 -9.58
N LEU A 254 11.89 2.39 -10.33
CA LEU A 254 11.65 2.36 -11.77
C LEU A 254 12.74 1.61 -12.53
N ALA A 255 14.00 1.72 -12.12
CA ALA A 255 15.10 0.98 -12.73
C ALA A 255 15.02 -0.54 -12.44
N ARG A 256 14.62 -0.92 -11.21
CA ARG A 256 14.54 -2.32 -10.77
C ARG A 256 13.34 -3.06 -11.36
N PHE A 257 12.21 -2.40 -11.47
CA PHE A 257 10.93 -2.99 -11.90
C PHE A 257 10.46 -2.37 -13.21
N PRO A 258 10.89 -2.88 -14.38
CA PRO A 258 10.54 -2.32 -15.69
C PRO A 258 9.03 -2.37 -15.97
N GLN A 259 8.28 -3.25 -15.31
CA GLN A 259 6.83 -3.37 -15.41
C GLN A 259 6.07 -2.23 -14.71
N ILE A 260 6.74 -1.40 -13.91
CA ILE A 260 6.13 -0.23 -13.26
C ILE A 260 6.15 0.98 -14.19
N ALA A 261 4.98 1.58 -14.44
CA ALA A 261 4.83 2.83 -15.19
C ALA A 261 4.99 4.07 -14.34
N GLU A 262 4.49 4.04 -13.11
CA GLU A 262 4.43 5.18 -12.20
C GLU A 262 4.73 4.75 -10.77
N VAL A 263 5.52 5.55 -10.05
CA VAL A 263 5.75 5.42 -8.60
C VAL A 263 5.39 6.74 -7.93
N SER A 264 4.67 6.69 -6.82
CA SER A 264 4.36 7.87 -6.01
C SER A 264 4.59 7.64 -4.53
N PHE A 265 4.98 8.70 -3.85
CA PHE A 265 5.32 8.69 -2.43
C PHE A 265 4.51 9.72 -1.66
N ALA A 266 4.13 9.37 -0.42
CA ALA A 266 3.75 10.30 0.62
C ALA A 266 4.69 10.09 1.81
N ALA A 267 5.60 11.04 2.00
CA ALA A 267 6.63 10.95 3.02
C ALA A 267 6.43 12.02 4.09
N GLN A 268 6.58 11.64 5.35
CA GLN A 268 6.50 12.53 6.49
C GLN A 268 7.87 12.62 7.14
N ASN A 269 8.39 13.84 7.25
CA ASN A 269 9.58 14.10 8.04
C ASN A 269 9.21 14.23 9.53
N ARG A 270 9.65 13.26 10.32
CA ARG A 270 9.42 13.20 11.76
C ARG A 270 10.72 13.52 12.51
N THR A 271 11.33 14.68 12.20
CA THR A 271 12.60 15.11 12.77
C THR A 271 12.59 15.05 14.31
N ARG A 272 13.69 14.52 14.85
CA ARG A 272 13.91 14.42 16.30
C ARG A 272 15.26 15.01 16.66
N ASP A 273 15.31 15.80 17.71
CA ASP A 273 16.55 16.21 18.35
C ASP A 273 16.87 15.28 19.53
N PRO A 274 18.16 15.05 19.83
CA PRO A 274 18.53 14.24 20.99
C PRO A 274 18.13 14.95 22.28
N MET A 275 17.39 14.25 23.13
CA MET A 275 16.98 14.72 24.46
C MET A 275 18.08 14.54 25.50
N ALA A 276 18.98 13.59 25.29
CA ALA A 276 20.15 13.36 26.13
C ALA A 276 21.32 12.84 25.28
N ILE A 277 22.51 13.29 25.61
CA ILE A 277 23.75 12.85 24.93
C ILE A 277 24.72 12.44 26.06
N SER A 278 25.37 11.29 25.89
CA SER A 278 26.37 10.80 26.84
C SER A 278 27.60 11.74 26.86
N THR A 279 28.04 12.11 28.05
CA THR A 279 29.26 12.91 28.23
C THR A 279 30.54 12.10 27.99
N ILE A 280 30.47 10.77 28.06
CA ILE A 280 31.62 9.88 27.89
C ILE A 280 31.73 9.42 26.42
N ASN A 281 30.60 9.16 25.76
CA ASN A 281 30.56 8.74 24.37
C ASN A 281 29.44 9.51 23.64
N PRO A 282 29.75 10.56 22.88
CA PRO A 282 28.78 11.41 22.17
C PRO A 282 27.94 10.68 21.12
N GLU A 283 28.36 9.50 20.68
CA GLU A 283 27.56 8.66 19.77
C GLU A 283 26.31 8.06 20.46
N LYS A 284 26.37 7.93 21.81
CA LYS A 284 25.23 7.46 22.59
C LYS A 284 24.27 8.62 22.84
N LYS A 285 23.15 8.59 22.16
CA LYS A 285 22.11 9.63 22.20
C LYS A 285 20.75 8.97 22.48
N VAL A 286 19.88 9.72 23.16
CA VAL A 286 18.47 9.32 23.40
C VAL A 286 17.55 10.32 22.73
N TYR A 287 16.61 9.84 21.96
CA TYR A 287 15.59 10.63 21.27
C TYR A 287 14.21 10.36 21.89
N SER A 288 13.34 11.36 21.89
CA SER A 288 11.92 11.20 22.24
C SER A 288 11.07 11.10 20.99
N ASP A 289 9.78 10.84 21.17
CA ASP A 289 8.82 10.95 20.09
C ASP A 289 8.72 12.38 19.57
N PRO A 290 8.52 12.58 18.25
CA PRO A 290 8.42 13.91 17.67
C PRO A 290 7.13 14.61 18.09
N PHE A 291 7.08 15.94 17.88
CA PHE A 291 5.82 16.67 17.93
C PHE A 291 4.82 16.14 16.90
N SER A 292 3.53 16.40 17.13
CA SER A 292 2.46 15.98 16.20
C SER A 292 2.58 16.60 14.80
N ALA A 293 3.10 17.83 14.72
CA ALA A 293 3.35 18.48 13.43
C ALA A 293 4.54 17.87 12.70
N TYR A 294 4.42 17.71 11.38
CA TYR A 294 5.44 17.10 10.53
C TYR A 294 5.49 17.76 9.14
N GLY A 295 6.66 17.69 8.50
CA GLY A 295 6.79 18.05 7.09
C GLY A 295 6.23 16.95 6.20
N LEU A 296 5.27 17.28 5.34
CA LEU A 296 4.70 16.37 4.34
C LEU A 296 5.38 16.59 2.99
N ILE A 297 5.90 15.53 2.42
CA ILE A 297 6.54 15.52 1.11
C ILE A 297 5.78 14.53 0.23
N LYS A 298 5.41 14.97 -0.98
CA LYS A 298 4.83 14.11 -2.01
C LYS A 298 5.68 14.17 -3.27
N LEU A 299 5.83 13.04 -3.93
CA LEU A 299 6.54 12.93 -5.19
C LEU A 299 5.86 11.85 -6.02
N THR A 300 5.71 12.09 -7.32
CA THR A 300 5.32 11.07 -8.31
C THR A 300 6.36 11.08 -9.42
N LEU A 301 6.84 9.92 -9.77
CA LEU A 301 7.70 9.69 -10.93
C LEU A 301 6.95 8.81 -11.91
N THR A 302 6.95 9.23 -13.18
CA THR A 302 6.36 8.46 -14.28
C THR A 302 7.51 8.04 -15.19
N ARG A 303 7.44 6.83 -15.72
CA ARG A 303 8.36 6.39 -16.75
C ARG A 303 8.02 7.11 -18.05
N ASP A 304 9.03 7.70 -18.68
CA ASP A 304 8.86 8.26 -20.03
C ASP A 304 8.51 7.12 -21.01
N ALA A 305 7.54 7.41 -21.90
CA ALA A 305 6.99 6.45 -22.86
C ALA A 305 7.99 6.11 -23.96
#